data_2ccc86741c7fe33cc70f2dd129241168
#
_entry.id   2ccc86741c7fe33cc70f2dd129241168
#
_cell.length_a   1.000
_cell.length_b   1.000
_cell.length_c   1.000
_cell.angle_alpha   90.00
_cell.angle_beta   90.00
_cell.angle_gamma   90.00
#
_symmetry.space_group_name_H-M   'P 1'
#
loop_
_entity.id
_entity.type
_entity.pdbx_description
1 polymer ?
#
loop_
_entity_poly.entity_id
_entity_poly.type
_entity_poly.pdbx_seq_one_letter_code
_entity_poly.pdbx_strand_id
1 'polypeptide(L)'
;MTDIERFNDTIASLESGKIRVAEKVDGQWKVNSWVKEVILSGFRLGKLTDMSQGQFSFFDKDTIPTRMFNEQSGVRIVPGGSSVRAGAYLAPSVIMMPPAYVNIGAYVDEGTMIDS
;
A
#
# COMPACT_ATOMS: atom_id res chain seq x y z
N MET A 1 -21.81 5.31 -7.97
CA MET A 1 -20.35 5.14 -7.87
C MET A 1 -19.90 4.02 -8.80
N THR A 2 -18.95 4.31 -9.67
CA THR A 2 -18.39 3.31 -10.56
C THR A 2 -17.42 2.39 -9.80
N ASP A 3 -17.08 1.26 -10.41
CA ASP A 3 -16.12 0.33 -9.80
C ASP A 3 -14.76 0.98 -9.58
N ILE A 4 -14.29 1.79 -10.55
CA ILE A 4 -12.99 2.47 -10.40
C ILE A 4 -13.04 3.53 -9.30
N GLU A 5 -14.14 4.26 -9.17
CA GLU A 5 -14.29 5.23 -8.10
C GLU A 5 -14.28 4.54 -6.73
N ARG A 6 -15.01 3.44 -6.60
CA ARG A 6 -15.02 2.64 -5.38
C ARG A 6 -13.63 2.11 -5.05
N PHE A 7 -12.91 1.64 -6.05
CA PHE A 7 -11.53 1.16 -5.87
C PHE A 7 -10.64 2.30 -5.36
N ASN A 8 -10.68 3.46 -6.01
CA ASN A 8 -9.84 4.60 -5.63
C ASN A 8 -10.16 5.12 -4.23
N ASP A 9 -11.44 5.16 -3.85
CA ASP A 9 -11.84 5.54 -2.50
C ASP A 9 -11.32 4.57 -1.46
N THR A 10 -11.38 3.28 -1.77
CA THR A 10 -10.88 2.23 -0.87
C THR A 10 -9.37 2.33 -0.71
N ILE A 11 -8.64 2.56 -1.80
CA ILE A 11 -7.19 2.76 -1.76
C ILE A 11 -6.83 3.93 -0.84
N ALA A 12 -7.51 5.07 -1.00
CA ALA A 12 -7.25 6.24 -0.16
C ALA A 12 -7.51 5.93 1.33
N SER A 13 -8.56 5.19 1.64
CA SER A 13 -8.88 4.79 3.01
C SER A 13 -7.86 3.81 3.59
N LEU A 14 -7.34 2.91 2.78
CA LEU A 14 -6.26 2.00 3.18
C LEU A 14 -4.98 2.77 3.47
N GLU A 15 -4.61 3.71 2.59
CA GLU A 15 -3.37 4.49 2.74
C GLU A 15 -3.40 5.41 3.96
N SER A 16 -4.57 5.86 4.36
CA SER A 16 -4.73 6.71 5.54
C SER A 16 -4.90 5.92 6.84
N GLY A 17 -5.02 4.61 6.75
CA GLY A 17 -5.24 3.77 7.93
C GLY A 17 -6.68 3.73 8.43
N LYS A 18 -7.63 4.35 7.72
CA LYS A 18 -9.03 4.36 8.11
C LYS A 18 -9.65 2.97 8.07
N ILE A 19 -9.26 2.16 7.10
CA ILE A 19 -9.74 0.78 6.97
C ILE A 19 -8.56 -0.15 6.88
N ARG A 20 -8.80 -1.42 7.20
CA ARG A 20 -7.77 -2.46 7.16
C ARG A 20 -8.35 -3.71 6.50
N VAL A 21 -7.49 -4.48 5.85
CA VAL A 21 -7.86 -5.81 5.35
C VAL A 21 -8.15 -6.75 6.53
N ALA A 22 -7.37 -6.63 7.59
CA ALA A 22 -7.57 -7.39 8.82
C ALA A 22 -7.41 -6.47 10.02
N GLU A 23 -8.25 -6.65 11.02
CA GLU A 23 -8.20 -5.84 12.23
C GLU A 23 -8.52 -6.66 13.46
N LYS A 24 -8.07 -6.17 14.61
CA LYS A 24 -8.34 -6.83 15.89
C LYS A 24 -9.60 -6.25 16.50
N VAL A 25 -10.61 -7.10 16.73
CA VAL A 25 -11.88 -6.71 17.34
C VAL A 25 -12.10 -7.60 18.54
N ASP A 26 -12.29 -6.99 19.72
CA ASP A 26 -12.49 -7.71 20.99
C ASP A 26 -11.41 -8.79 21.22
N GLY A 27 -10.15 -8.42 20.93
CA GLY A 27 -9.03 -9.31 21.15
C GLY A 27 -8.82 -10.38 20.09
N GLN A 28 -9.64 -10.41 19.05
CA GLN A 28 -9.55 -11.41 17.98
C GLN A 28 -9.36 -10.77 16.62
N TRP A 29 -8.57 -11.42 15.76
CA TRP A 29 -8.37 -10.95 14.40
C TRP A 29 -9.56 -11.28 13.53
N LYS A 30 -10.02 -10.26 12.79
CA LYS A 30 -11.13 -10.36 11.86
C LYS A 30 -10.67 -9.90 10.48
N VAL A 31 -11.01 -10.66 9.46
CA VAL A 31 -10.72 -10.29 8.07
C VAL A 31 -11.93 -9.54 7.50
N ASN A 32 -11.65 -8.37 6.89
CA ASN A 32 -12.68 -7.60 6.19
C ASN A 32 -12.69 -8.03 4.72
N SER A 33 -13.44 -9.09 4.43
CA SER A 33 -13.47 -9.73 3.11
C SER A 33 -13.84 -8.76 1.99
N TRP A 34 -14.69 -7.79 2.27
CA TRP A 34 -15.10 -6.81 1.27
C TRP A 34 -13.92 -5.97 0.78
N VAL A 35 -12.96 -5.68 1.67
CA VAL A 35 -11.76 -4.92 1.30
C VAL A 35 -10.92 -5.73 0.31
N LYS A 36 -10.74 -7.01 0.57
CA LYS A 36 -10.02 -7.90 -0.33
C LYS A 36 -10.68 -7.96 -1.70
N GLU A 37 -12.01 -8.04 -1.74
CA GLU A 37 -12.73 -8.07 -3.00
C GLU A 37 -12.52 -6.79 -3.82
N VAL A 38 -12.51 -5.64 -3.15
CA VAL A 38 -12.25 -4.36 -3.82
C VAL A 38 -10.80 -4.32 -4.33
N ILE A 39 -9.85 -4.79 -3.55
CA ILE A 39 -8.45 -4.87 -3.99
C ILE A 39 -8.33 -5.72 -5.27
N LEU A 40 -8.97 -6.88 -5.28
CA LEU A 40 -8.94 -7.76 -6.45
C LEU A 40 -9.58 -7.10 -7.67
N SER A 41 -10.60 -6.26 -7.48
CA SER A 41 -11.18 -5.52 -8.58
C SER A 41 -10.20 -4.58 -9.26
N GLY A 42 -9.25 -4.04 -8.49
CA GLY A 42 -8.21 -3.16 -9.03
C GLY A 42 -7.29 -3.87 -10.02
N PHE A 43 -6.99 -5.13 -9.77
CA PHE A 43 -6.20 -5.92 -10.72
C PHE A 43 -6.98 -6.15 -12.02
N ARG A 44 -8.28 -6.41 -11.93
CA ARG A 44 -9.13 -6.62 -13.09
C ARG A 44 -9.33 -5.32 -13.88
N LEU A 45 -9.52 -4.20 -13.19
CA LEU A 45 -9.79 -2.91 -13.81
C LEU A 45 -8.54 -2.26 -14.39
N GLY A 46 -7.36 -2.63 -13.90
CA GLY A 46 -6.11 -2.01 -14.30
C GLY A 46 -5.57 -2.59 -15.59
N LYS A 47 -4.70 -1.81 -16.24
CA LYS A 47 -3.96 -2.20 -17.43
C LYS A 47 -2.48 -2.20 -17.12
N LEU A 48 -1.75 -3.13 -17.71
CA LEU A 48 -0.31 -3.17 -17.58
C LEU A 48 0.29 -1.93 -18.23
N THR A 49 1.15 -1.26 -17.50
CA THR A 49 1.82 -0.04 -17.96
C THR A 49 3.24 0.04 -17.43
N ASP A 50 4.07 0.74 -18.16
CA ASP A 50 5.45 1.03 -17.72
C ASP A 50 5.40 2.10 -16.64
N MET A 51 5.90 1.78 -15.48
CA MET A 51 6.01 2.73 -14.37
C MET A 51 7.43 2.77 -13.82
N SER A 52 8.40 2.50 -14.71
CA SER A 52 9.82 2.49 -14.36
C SER A 52 10.27 3.85 -13.87
N GLN A 53 11.21 3.85 -12.92
CA GLN A 53 11.77 5.07 -12.31
C GLN A 53 13.29 4.96 -12.28
N GLY A 54 13.95 5.84 -13.01
CA GLY A 54 15.41 5.79 -13.11
C GLY A 54 15.89 4.45 -13.65
N GLN A 55 16.74 3.77 -12.90
CA GLN A 55 17.26 2.46 -13.29
C GLN A 55 16.38 1.30 -12.84
N PHE A 56 15.30 1.58 -12.10
CA PHE A 56 14.37 0.54 -11.64
C PHE A 56 13.28 0.32 -12.67
N SER A 57 13.16 -0.92 -13.15
CA SER A 57 12.20 -1.30 -14.19
C SER A 57 10.95 -1.89 -13.55
N PHE A 58 9.81 -1.24 -13.77
CA PHE A 58 8.52 -1.71 -13.29
C PHE A 58 7.51 -1.71 -14.41
N PHE A 59 6.73 -2.78 -14.50
CA PHE A 59 5.69 -2.93 -15.52
C PHE A 59 4.53 -3.69 -14.89
N ASP A 60 3.46 -2.98 -14.51
CA ASP A 60 2.37 -3.57 -13.76
C ASP A 60 1.09 -2.74 -13.93
N LYS A 61 0.06 -3.08 -13.17
CA LYS A 61 -1.26 -2.47 -13.28
C LYS A 61 -1.25 -1.00 -12.92
N ASP A 62 -1.80 -0.17 -13.78
CA ASP A 62 -1.85 1.29 -13.58
C ASP A 62 -2.74 1.70 -12.40
N THR A 63 -3.63 0.83 -11.95
CA THR A 63 -4.48 1.08 -10.77
C THR A 63 -3.73 1.01 -9.46
N ILE A 64 -2.55 0.40 -9.44
CA ILE A 64 -1.78 0.16 -8.22
C ILE A 64 -0.33 0.63 -8.39
N PRO A 65 -0.10 1.95 -8.54
CA PRO A 65 1.26 2.47 -8.67
C PRO A 65 2.02 2.37 -7.33
N THR A 66 3.31 2.70 -7.38
CA THR A 66 4.08 2.87 -6.16
C THR A 66 3.67 4.17 -5.48
N ARG A 67 3.73 4.16 -4.14
CA ARG A 67 3.49 5.38 -3.37
C ARG A 67 4.76 6.22 -3.28
N MET A 68 4.56 7.52 -3.25
CA MET A 68 5.63 8.49 -2.99
C MET A 68 5.48 9.03 -1.58
N PHE A 69 6.59 9.18 -0.88
CA PHE A 69 6.64 9.67 0.50
C PHE A 69 7.42 10.97 0.55
N ASN A 70 7.07 11.82 1.52
CA ASN A 70 7.76 13.09 1.75
C ASN A 70 7.93 13.30 3.27
N GLU A 71 8.44 14.46 3.64
CA GLU A 71 8.72 14.78 5.04
C GLU A 71 7.49 14.69 5.94
N GLN A 72 6.31 15.04 5.41
CA GLN A 72 5.08 15.06 6.19
C GLN A 72 4.57 13.66 6.52
N SER A 73 5.01 12.64 5.79
CA SER A 73 4.58 11.27 6.05
C SER A 73 5.12 10.72 7.38
N GLY A 74 6.24 11.24 7.85
CA GLY A 74 6.90 10.73 9.05
C GLY A 74 7.53 9.35 8.86
N VAL A 75 7.57 8.85 7.64
CA VAL A 75 8.16 7.53 7.30
C VAL A 75 9.55 7.75 6.75
N ARG A 76 10.50 6.97 7.24
CA ARG A 76 11.87 7.03 6.77
C ARG A 76 12.14 5.85 5.84
N ILE A 77 12.38 6.14 4.56
CA ILE A 77 12.71 5.12 3.57
C ILE A 77 14.19 5.29 3.20
N VAL A 78 15.00 4.34 3.61
CA VAL A 78 16.44 4.40 3.38
C VAL A 78 16.70 4.17 1.89
N PRO A 79 17.60 4.96 1.25
CA PRO A 79 17.88 4.78 -0.17
C PRO A 79 18.34 3.37 -0.51
N GLY A 80 17.76 2.82 -1.58
CA GLY A 80 18.07 1.46 -2.01
C GLY A 80 16.99 0.78 -2.77
N GLY A 81 16.57 -0.10 -3.11
CA GLY A 81 15.56 -0.71 -3.98
C GLY A 81 14.24 -1.05 -3.32
N SER A 82 13.84 -0.30 -2.30
CA SER A 82 12.55 -0.54 -1.66
C SER A 82 11.41 0.14 -2.39
N SER A 83 10.20 -0.43 -2.29
CA SER A 83 9.00 0.21 -2.82
C SER A 83 7.77 -0.14 -1.98
N VAL A 84 6.81 0.79 -2.00
CA VAL A 84 5.53 0.64 -1.31
C VAL A 84 4.43 0.86 -2.34
N ARG A 85 3.46 -0.05 -2.41
CA ARG A 85 2.37 0.03 -3.37
C ARG A 85 1.24 0.89 -2.85
N ALA A 86 0.49 1.49 -3.79
CA ALA A 86 -0.77 2.15 -3.48
C ALA A 86 -1.66 1.21 -2.66
N GLY A 87 -2.33 1.76 -1.64
CA GLY A 87 -3.18 0.96 -0.76
C GLY A 87 -2.47 0.31 0.42
N ALA A 88 -1.19 0.60 0.61
CA ALA A 88 -0.47 0.17 1.80
C ALA A 88 -0.39 1.33 2.80
N TYR A 89 -0.54 1.03 4.08
CA TYR A 89 -0.41 2.01 5.16
C TYR A 89 0.90 1.81 5.90
N LEU A 90 1.69 2.87 6.01
CA LEU A 90 2.87 2.93 6.87
C LEU A 90 2.65 4.08 7.86
N ALA A 91 2.59 3.76 9.14
CA ALA A 91 2.40 4.76 10.18
C ALA A 91 3.62 5.69 10.28
N PRO A 92 3.43 6.93 10.78
CA PRO A 92 4.56 7.78 11.13
C PRO A 92 5.51 7.02 12.06
N SER A 93 6.79 7.24 11.94
CA SER A 93 7.87 6.58 12.68
C SER A 93 8.31 5.23 12.12
N VAL A 94 7.66 4.71 11.09
CA VAL A 94 8.13 3.48 10.41
C VAL A 94 9.43 3.77 9.68
N ILE A 95 10.37 2.83 9.78
CA ILE A 95 11.65 2.89 9.07
C ILE A 95 11.73 1.68 8.15
N MET A 96 12.12 1.92 6.91
CA MET A 96 12.19 0.88 5.89
C MET A 96 13.63 0.75 5.37
N MET A 97 14.22 -0.41 5.61
CA MET A 97 15.58 -0.75 5.18
C MET A 97 15.56 -1.50 3.85
N PRO A 98 16.44 -1.15 2.90
CA PRO A 98 16.42 -1.77 1.57
C PRO A 98 17.13 -3.14 1.55
N PRO A 99 16.73 -4.05 0.62
CA PRO A 99 15.53 -3.92 -0.19
C PRO A 99 14.33 -4.49 0.55
N ALA A 100 13.22 -3.80 0.48
CA ALA A 100 11.97 -4.26 1.08
C ALA A 100 10.78 -3.86 0.20
N TYR A 101 9.71 -4.61 0.29
CA TYR A 101 8.52 -4.38 -0.51
C TYR A 101 7.28 -4.46 0.37
N VAL A 102 6.43 -3.44 0.28
CA VAL A 102 5.17 -3.41 1.03
C VAL A 102 4.02 -3.37 0.02
N ASN A 103 3.23 -4.42 0.03
CA ASN A 103 2.17 -4.59 -0.96
C ASN A 103 0.87 -3.92 -0.55
N ILE A 104 -0.03 -3.75 -1.54
CA ILE A 104 -1.38 -3.25 -1.31
C ILE A 104 -2.07 -4.05 -0.22
N GLY A 105 -2.75 -3.34 0.68
CA GLY A 105 -3.48 -3.95 1.80
C GLY A 105 -2.65 -4.16 3.06
N ALA A 106 -1.35 -3.94 3.02
CA ALA A 106 -0.52 -4.05 4.21
C ALA A 106 -0.78 -2.89 5.16
N TYR A 107 -0.69 -3.18 6.45
CA TYR A 107 -0.81 -2.17 7.51
C TYR A 107 0.40 -2.30 8.43
N VAL A 108 1.28 -1.32 8.38
CA VAL A 108 2.50 -1.31 9.19
C VAL A 108 2.34 -0.24 10.25
N ASP A 109 2.22 -0.67 11.51
CA ASP A 109 1.94 0.22 12.62
C ASP A 109 3.19 0.96 13.08
N GLU A 110 2.97 1.99 13.90
CA GLU A 110 4.03 2.89 14.37
C GLU A 110 5.16 2.15 15.07
N GLY A 111 6.36 2.69 14.97
CA GLY A 111 7.53 2.14 15.65
C GLY A 111 8.12 0.91 14.97
N THR A 112 7.57 0.47 13.85
CA THR A 112 8.05 -0.73 13.16
C THR A 112 9.26 -0.41 12.30
N MET A 113 10.26 -1.29 12.33
CA MET A 113 11.34 -1.28 11.36
C MET A 113 11.15 -2.46 10.40
N ILE A 114 11.03 -2.15 9.11
CA ILE A 114 10.98 -3.18 8.07
C ILE A 114 12.41 -3.40 7.62
N ASP A 115 12.96 -4.56 7.94
CA ASP A 115 14.34 -4.88 7.59
C ASP A 115 14.40 -5.59 6.23
N SER A 116 15.58 -5.66 5.67
CA SER A 116 15.80 -6.27 4.36
C SER A 116 15.73 -7.81 4.39
#